data_41c9767ed0ce4ee66ea424c21e9a1f67
#
_entry.id   41c9767ed0ce4ee66ea424c21e9a1f67
#
_cell.length_a   1.000
_cell.length_b   1.000
_cell.length_c   1.000
_cell.angle_alpha   90.00
_cell.angle_beta   90.00
_cell.angle_gamma   90.00
#
_symmetry.space_group_name_H-M   'P 1'
#
loop_
_entity.id
_entity.type
_entity.pdbx_description
1 polymer ?
#
loop_
_entity_poly.entity_id
_entity_poly.type
_entity_poly.pdbx_seq_one_letter_code
_entity_poly.pdbx_strand_id
1 'polypeptide(L)'
;LFLKENIHKYPALCSKIHRPYLANSIKLEDKANIIISSYIFLNNYFKDNFLAELYEKGIYKICEIEGKNEEQLFFYLKVYTDFEKEGEFSLICTDKFENQLVKLTFAVDNNKIAIAGLQGMKKDENLEKIKYVTKNFYGIFPKKITLEVLYLLFSNFQKKAVSNNGHVYLSLRYKFKKYRKINVDYDEFWESLGAKRENETFWLLPEKLTRKNIEDIPSKKRSQYTNRYKILDELKDKVDSFLLTYKK
;
A
#
# COMPACT_ATOMS: atom_id res chain seq x y z
N LEU A 1 -12.54 -10.66 18.29
CA LEU A 1 -11.67 -11.14 19.39
C LEU A 1 -10.46 -10.21 19.56
N PHE A 2 -9.62 -10.05 18.54
CA PHE A 2 -8.41 -9.21 18.60
C PHE A 2 -8.64 -7.77 19.09
N LEU A 3 -9.69 -7.08 18.59
CA LEU A 3 -10.02 -5.73 19.05
C LEU A 3 -10.35 -5.66 20.53
N LYS A 4 -11.07 -6.67 21.09
CA LYS A 4 -11.38 -6.73 22.52
C LYS A 4 -10.12 -6.88 23.39
N GLU A 5 -9.18 -7.71 22.95
CA GLU A 5 -7.97 -8.02 23.71
C GLU A 5 -6.91 -6.91 23.63
N ASN A 6 -6.91 -6.13 22.55
CA ASN A 6 -5.86 -5.16 22.28
C ASN A 6 -6.31 -3.69 22.26
N ILE A 7 -7.60 -3.41 22.43
CA ILE A 7 -8.12 -2.03 22.38
C ILE A 7 -7.46 -1.10 23.42
N HIS A 8 -7.07 -1.65 24.57
CA HIS A 8 -6.37 -0.90 25.61
C HIS A 8 -4.91 -0.58 25.25
N LYS A 9 -4.28 -1.41 24.39
CA LYS A 9 -2.93 -1.14 23.87
C LYS A 9 -2.96 -0.06 22.77
N TYR A 10 -4.12 0.11 22.12
CA TYR A 10 -4.29 1.03 20.98
C TYR A 10 -5.52 1.94 21.15
N PRO A 11 -5.50 2.82 22.16
CA PRO A 11 -6.64 3.71 22.44
C PRO A 11 -7.00 4.63 21.29
N ALA A 12 -6.07 4.84 20.36
CA ALA A 12 -6.30 5.57 19.12
C ALA A 12 -7.39 4.95 18.24
N LEU A 13 -7.61 3.62 18.30
CA LEU A 13 -8.67 2.94 17.54
C LEU A 13 -10.05 3.54 17.84
N CYS A 14 -10.38 3.76 19.11
CA CYS A 14 -11.66 4.37 19.50
C CYS A 14 -11.81 5.79 18.96
N SER A 15 -10.71 6.55 18.90
CA SER A 15 -10.73 7.94 18.44
C SER A 15 -10.91 8.08 16.92
N LYS A 16 -10.64 7.04 16.13
CA LYS A 16 -10.78 7.05 14.67
C LYS A 16 -12.21 7.33 14.23
N ILE A 17 -13.19 6.79 14.95
CA ILE A 17 -14.62 6.95 14.63
C ILE A 17 -15.02 8.44 14.60
N HIS A 18 -14.46 9.24 15.50
CA HIS A 18 -14.80 10.68 15.62
C HIS A 18 -13.96 11.60 14.72
N ARG A 19 -13.09 11.04 13.88
CA ARG A 19 -12.23 11.81 12.98
C ARG A 19 -12.54 11.46 11.52
N PRO A 20 -12.20 12.34 10.56
CA PRO A 20 -12.14 11.91 9.16
C PRO A 20 -11.22 10.69 9.01
N TYR A 21 -11.72 9.67 8.33
CA TYR A 21 -11.06 8.37 8.23
C TYR A 21 -11.26 7.79 6.84
N LEU A 22 -10.24 7.18 6.29
CA LEU A 22 -10.10 6.57 4.98
C LEU A 22 -10.28 7.58 3.84
N ALA A 23 -11.46 8.19 3.74
CA ALA A 23 -11.79 9.26 2.80
C ALA A 23 -12.67 10.33 3.45
N ASN A 24 -12.75 11.51 2.82
CA ASN A 24 -13.52 12.64 3.36
C ASN A 24 -15.03 12.42 3.36
N SER A 25 -15.54 11.51 2.53
CA SER A 25 -16.97 11.21 2.36
C SER A 25 -17.49 10.06 3.24
N ILE A 26 -16.61 9.36 3.97
CA ILE A 26 -17.00 8.20 4.79
C ILE A 26 -17.84 8.64 5.98
N LYS A 27 -19.05 8.09 6.09
CA LYS A 27 -19.99 8.37 7.18
C LYS A 27 -19.54 7.68 8.47
N LEU A 28 -20.08 8.15 9.61
CA LEU A 28 -19.71 7.66 10.94
C LEU A 28 -19.93 6.15 11.10
N GLU A 29 -21.09 5.66 10.65
CA GLU A 29 -21.47 4.25 10.73
C GLU A 29 -20.52 3.35 9.91
N ASP A 30 -20.18 3.81 8.70
CA ASP A 30 -19.29 3.09 7.80
C ASP A 30 -17.86 2.97 8.37
N LYS A 31 -17.39 3.97 9.12
CA LYS A 31 -16.05 3.93 9.74
C LYS A 31 -15.90 2.77 10.69
N ALA A 32 -16.85 2.54 11.58
CA ALA A 32 -16.82 1.43 12.51
C ALA A 32 -16.80 0.08 11.76
N ASN A 33 -17.65 -0.04 10.73
CA ASN A 33 -17.70 -1.24 9.91
C ASN A 33 -16.38 -1.49 9.16
N ILE A 34 -15.77 -0.46 8.59
CA ILE A 34 -14.48 -0.58 7.88
C ILE A 34 -13.36 -1.00 8.86
N ILE A 35 -13.30 -0.41 10.05
CA ILE A 35 -12.30 -0.79 11.05
C ILE A 35 -12.49 -2.25 11.46
N ILE A 36 -13.70 -2.65 11.83
CA ILE A 36 -14.00 -4.01 12.27
C ILE A 36 -13.75 -5.01 11.14
N SER A 37 -14.25 -4.75 9.94
CA SER A 37 -14.07 -5.63 8.78
C SER A 37 -12.61 -5.79 8.39
N SER A 38 -11.79 -4.76 8.57
CA SER A 38 -10.35 -4.83 8.29
C SER A 38 -9.65 -5.86 9.18
N TYR A 39 -9.93 -5.86 10.49
CA TYR A 39 -9.32 -6.83 11.41
C TYR A 39 -9.92 -8.24 11.27
N ILE A 40 -11.24 -8.36 11.02
CA ILE A 40 -11.87 -9.64 10.72
C ILE A 40 -11.25 -10.25 9.46
N PHE A 41 -11.07 -9.42 8.41
CA PHE A 41 -10.43 -9.85 7.17
C PHE A 41 -9.03 -10.40 7.44
N LEU A 42 -8.18 -9.66 8.16
CA LEU A 42 -6.81 -10.07 8.43
C LEU A 42 -6.77 -11.40 9.20
N ASN A 43 -7.63 -11.54 10.21
CA ASN A 43 -7.74 -12.77 11.02
C ASN A 43 -8.25 -13.97 10.22
N ASN A 44 -9.13 -13.76 9.24
CA ASN A 44 -9.63 -14.84 8.38
C ASN A 44 -8.64 -15.19 7.26
N TYR A 45 -7.78 -14.26 6.88
CA TYR A 45 -6.87 -14.42 5.75
C TYR A 45 -5.55 -15.08 6.13
N PHE A 46 -5.02 -14.76 7.32
CA PHE A 46 -3.73 -15.27 7.78
C PHE A 46 -3.85 -16.23 8.95
N LYS A 47 -2.91 -17.16 9.07
CA LYS A 47 -2.78 -18.11 10.16
C LYS A 47 -2.48 -17.41 11.49
N ASP A 48 -2.89 -18.02 12.58
CA ASP A 48 -2.83 -17.42 13.91
C ASP A 48 -1.40 -17.20 14.42
N ASN A 49 -0.44 -18.06 14.04
CA ASN A 49 0.97 -17.89 14.38
C ASN A 49 1.57 -16.61 13.74
N PHE A 50 1.24 -16.34 12.47
CA PHE A 50 1.65 -15.11 11.81
C PHE A 50 1.02 -13.88 12.48
N LEU A 51 -0.29 -13.95 12.77
CA LEU A 51 -1.02 -12.85 13.38
C LEU A 51 -0.49 -12.53 14.80
N ALA A 52 -0.16 -13.54 15.58
CA ALA A 52 0.42 -13.35 16.91
C ALA A 52 1.72 -12.53 16.82
N GLU A 53 2.62 -12.92 15.93
CA GLU A 53 3.91 -12.22 15.74
C GLU A 53 3.71 -10.81 15.16
N LEU A 54 2.83 -10.66 14.15
CA LEU A 54 2.51 -9.36 13.55
C LEU A 54 1.93 -8.38 14.58
N TYR A 55 1.03 -8.85 15.45
CA TYR A 55 0.40 -8.00 16.46
C TYR A 55 1.32 -7.71 17.66
N GLU A 56 2.24 -8.61 17.97
CA GLU A 56 3.24 -8.39 19.00
C GLU A 56 4.26 -7.34 18.59
N LYS A 57 4.84 -7.50 17.38
CA LYS A 57 5.89 -6.62 16.85
C LYS A 57 5.35 -5.37 16.15
N GLY A 58 4.07 -5.37 15.75
CA GLY A 58 3.45 -4.30 14.98
C GLY A 58 3.87 -4.25 13.51
N ILE A 59 4.89 -5.02 13.11
CA ILE A 59 5.46 -5.05 11.76
C ILE A 59 6.04 -6.44 11.46
N TYR A 60 5.88 -6.90 10.21
CA TYR A 60 6.41 -8.19 9.77
C TYR A 60 7.00 -8.08 8.35
N LYS A 61 8.21 -8.64 8.13
CA LYS A 61 8.83 -8.68 6.81
C LYS A 61 8.16 -9.73 5.93
N ILE A 62 7.63 -9.31 4.77
CA ILE A 62 6.98 -10.18 3.80
C ILE A 62 8.01 -10.81 2.88
N CYS A 63 8.84 -9.99 2.25
CA CYS A 63 9.86 -10.43 1.31
C CYS A 63 10.90 -9.33 1.10
N GLU A 64 11.94 -9.70 0.33
CA GLU A 64 12.95 -8.79 -0.18
C GLU A 64 13.27 -9.15 -1.62
N ILE A 65 13.70 -8.19 -2.41
CA ILE A 65 14.20 -8.38 -3.78
C ILE A 65 15.51 -7.64 -3.97
N GLU A 66 16.33 -8.17 -4.86
CA GLU A 66 17.61 -7.58 -5.20
C GLU A 66 17.58 -7.00 -6.62
N GLY A 67 18.10 -5.80 -6.76
CA GLY A 67 18.29 -5.10 -8.03
C GLY A 67 19.72 -5.16 -8.51
N LYS A 68 20.12 -4.19 -9.34
CA LYS A 68 21.53 -4.02 -9.74
C LYS A 68 22.36 -3.48 -8.59
N ASN A 69 23.69 -3.69 -8.66
CA ASN A 69 24.66 -3.13 -7.72
C ASN A 69 24.36 -3.49 -6.26
N GLU A 70 23.84 -4.69 -6.03
CA GLU A 70 23.50 -5.19 -4.68
C GLU A 70 22.52 -4.27 -3.95
N GLU A 71 21.69 -3.53 -4.71
CA GLU A 71 20.62 -2.72 -4.13
C GLU A 71 19.46 -3.63 -3.76
N GLN A 72 18.94 -3.49 -2.54
CA GLN A 72 17.87 -4.35 -2.03
C GLN A 72 16.67 -3.51 -1.62
N LEU A 73 15.48 -4.07 -1.86
CA LEU A 73 14.22 -3.55 -1.34
C LEU A 73 13.58 -4.58 -0.43
N PHE A 74 13.16 -4.12 0.74
CA PHE A 74 12.48 -4.91 1.75
C PHE A 74 11.04 -4.46 1.87
N PHE A 75 10.11 -5.42 1.97
CA PHE A 75 8.69 -5.15 2.07
C PHE A 75 8.14 -5.70 3.38
N TYR A 76 7.41 -4.83 4.09
CA TYR A 76 6.85 -5.13 5.39
C TYR A 76 5.35 -4.88 5.42
N LEU A 77 4.59 -5.73 6.11
CA LEU A 77 3.24 -5.44 6.54
C LEU A 77 3.31 -4.85 7.95
N LYS A 78 2.69 -3.68 8.14
CA LYS A 78 2.60 -3.00 9.43
C LYS A 78 1.13 -2.87 9.83
N VAL A 79 0.82 -3.25 11.07
CA VAL A 79 -0.41 -2.89 11.77
C VAL A 79 -0.14 -1.67 12.65
N TYR A 80 -1.17 -1.00 13.13
CA TYR A 80 -1.04 0.21 13.95
C TYR A 80 -0.25 1.31 13.26
N THR A 81 -0.73 1.66 12.07
CA THR A 81 -0.06 2.66 11.24
C THR A 81 -0.05 4.04 11.88
N ASP A 82 1.06 4.76 11.74
CA ASP A 82 1.18 6.17 12.17
C ASP A 82 0.23 7.10 11.39
N PHE A 83 -0.29 6.63 10.25
CA PHE A 83 -1.31 7.31 9.42
C PHE A 83 -2.70 6.77 9.71
N GLU A 84 -3.07 6.74 10.97
CA GLU A 84 -4.35 6.23 11.49
C GLU A 84 -5.60 6.71 10.74
N LYS A 85 -5.49 7.82 9.99
CA LYS A 85 -6.60 8.39 9.22
C LYS A 85 -6.77 7.78 7.84
N GLU A 86 -5.70 7.20 7.29
CA GLU A 86 -5.67 6.67 5.93
C GLU A 86 -5.94 5.16 5.88
N GLY A 87 -6.05 4.48 7.02
CA GLY A 87 -6.35 3.05 7.06
C GLY A 87 -5.86 2.34 8.31
N GLU A 88 -5.98 1.02 8.31
CA GLU A 88 -5.61 0.15 9.43
C GLU A 88 -4.22 -0.49 9.24
N PHE A 89 -3.83 -0.73 7.99
CA PHE A 89 -2.63 -1.46 7.64
C PHE A 89 -1.76 -0.64 6.68
N SER A 90 -0.45 -0.89 6.73
CA SER A 90 0.47 -0.29 5.76
C SER A 90 1.41 -1.34 5.18
N LEU A 91 1.65 -1.25 3.87
CA LEU A 91 2.83 -1.85 3.26
C LEU A 91 3.93 -0.81 3.24
N ILE A 92 5.09 -1.18 3.76
CA ILE A 92 6.27 -0.33 3.80
C ILE A 92 7.33 -0.95 2.89
N CYS A 93 7.92 -0.13 2.03
CA CYS A 93 9.10 -0.47 1.26
C CYS A 93 10.29 0.31 1.80
N THR A 94 11.36 -0.38 2.15
CA THR A 94 12.63 0.23 2.59
C THR A 94 13.78 -0.19 1.68
N ASP A 95 14.88 0.56 1.72
CA ASP A 95 16.15 0.14 1.17
C ASP A 95 16.95 -0.72 2.19
N LYS A 96 18.17 -1.14 1.81
CA LYS A 96 19.09 -1.92 2.65
C LYS A 96 19.60 -1.19 3.90
N PHE A 97 19.39 0.11 3.99
CA PHE A 97 19.73 0.93 5.16
C PHE A 97 18.49 1.25 6.01
N GLU A 98 17.40 0.51 5.80
CA GLU A 98 16.12 0.70 6.51
C GLU A 98 15.45 2.06 6.26
N ASN A 99 15.90 2.85 5.25
CA ASN A 99 15.22 4.09 4.92
C ASN A 99 13.90 3.78 4.22
N GLN A 100 12.81 4.32 4.76
CA GLN A 100 11.49 4.15 4.17
C GLN A 100 11.40 4.90 2.85
N LEU A 101 11.23 4.16 1.75
CA LEU A 101 11.04 4.70 0.41
C LEU A 101 9.58 4.97 0.10
N VAL A 102 8.71 4.05 0.51
CA VAL A 102 7.27 4.12 0.26
C VAL A 102 6.50 3.59 1.45
N LYS A 103 5.37 4.23 1.72
CA LYS A 103 4.33 3.74 2.61
C LYS A 103 2.99 3.76 1.88
N LEU A 104 2.39 2.60 1.71
CA LEU A 104 1.06 2.42 1.16
C LEU A 104 0.13 2.03 2.32
N THR A 105 -0.89 2.86 2.58
CA THR A 105 -1.84 2.65 3.69
C THR A 105 -3.20 2.26 3.14
N PHE A 106 -3.81 1.23 3.73
CA PHE A 106 -5.07 0.67 3.27
C PHE A 106 -5.94 0.15 4.41
N ALA A 107 -7.21 -0.05 4.11
CA ALA A 107 -8.19 -0.73 4.94
C ALA A 107 -9.01 -1.70 4.08
N VAL A 108 -9.87 -2.49 4.72
CA VAL A 108 -10.82 -3.35 4.01
C VAL A 108 -12.23 -2.78 4.14
N ASP A 109 -12.83 -2.45 3.01
CA ASP A 109 -14.16 -1.90 2.92
C ASP A 109 -15.02 -2.71 1.94
N ASN A 110 -16.10 -3.33 2.44
CA ASN A 110 -16.99 -4.17 1.65
C ASN A 110 -16.26 -5.22 0.79
N ASN A 111 -15.35 -5.99 1.39
CA ASN A 111 -14.51 -6.97 0.72
C ASN A 111 -13.58 -6.41 -0.37
N LYS A 112 -13.40 -5.10 -0.44
CA LYS A 112 -12.42 -4.45 -1.31
C LYS A 112 -11.25 -3.94 -0.47
N ILE A 113 -10.05 -4.00 -1.03
CA ILE A 113 -8.88 -3.33 -0.47
C ILE A 113 -8.98 -1.84 -0.84
N ALA A 114 -9.19 -0.98 0.14
CA ALA A 114 -9.32 0.46 -0.04
C ALA A 114 -7.99 1.17 0.30
N ILE A 115 -7.28 1.64 -0.72
CA ILE A 115 -6.01 2.35 -0.59
C ILE A 115 -6.31 3.83 -0.40
N ALA A 116 -5.90 4.40 0.75
CA ALA A 116 -6.14 5.83 1.01
C ALA A 116 -4.85 6.64 1.18
N GLY A 117 -3.69 5.99 1.27
CA GLY A 117 -2.39 6.64 1.31
C GLY A 117 -1.36 5.94 0.46
N LEU A 118 -0.61 6.69 -0.35
CA LEU A 118 0.55 6.20 -1.09
C LEU A 118 1.64 7.27 -1.06
N GLN A 119 2.40 7.26 0.01
CA GLN A 119 3.39 8.27 0.28
C GLN A 119 4.79 7.78 -0.10
N GLY A 120 5.52 8.60 -0.84
CA GLY A 120 6.96 8.44 -1.06
C GLY A 120 7.76 9.16 0.03
N MET A 121 9.07 9.18 -0.13
CA MET A 121 9.99 9.95 0.70
C MET A 121 9.68 11.46 0.62
N LYS A 122 10.03 12.22 1.67
CA LYS A 122 9.86 13.69 1.68
C LYS A 122 10.70 14.35 0.57
N LYS A 123 10.18 15.43 -0.03
CA LYS A 123 10.73 16.04 -1.26
C LYS A 123 12.19 16.51 -1.15
N ASP A 124 12.61 16.97 0.00
CA ASP A 124 13.87 17.74 0.12
C ASP A 124 15.15 16.89 0.21
N GLU A 125 15.03 15.59 0.48
CA GLU A 125 16.20 14.73 0.70
C GLU A 125 16.41 13.65 -0.36
N ASN A 126 15.51 13.47 -1.38
CA ASN A 126 15.37 12.13 -1.93
C ASN A 126 15.02 11.95 -3.40
N LEU A 127 14.97 12.99 -4.21
CA LEU A 127 14.76 12.80 -5.66
C LEU A 127 15.89 11.97 -6.30
N GLU A 128 17.13 12.20 -5.89
CA GLU A 128 18.28 11.45 -6.39
C GLU A 128 18.25 10.00 -5.91
N LYS A 129 17.88 9.77 -4.66
CA LYS A 129 17.75 8.43 -4.10
C LYS A 129 16.66 7.63 -4.82
N ILE A 130 15.48 8.21 -5.04
CA ILE A 130 14.41 7.56 -5.79
C ILE A 130 14.83 7.29 -7.25
N LYS A 131 15.55 8.21 -7.89
CA LYS A 131 16.11 7.99 -9.23
C LYS A 131 17.12 6.85 -9.23
N TYR A 132 18.01 6.82 -8.24
CA TYR A 132 19.01 5.77 -8.08
C TYR A 132 18.36 4.40 -7.91
N VAL A 133 17.43 4.27 -6.95
CA VAL A 133 16.68 3.03 -6.72
C VAL A 133 15.92 2.63 -8.00
N THR A 134 15.20 3.55 -8.60
CA THR A 134 14.45 3.29 -9.85
C THR A 134 15.36 2.75 -10.96
N LYS A 135 16.56 3.32 -11.12
CA LYS A 135 17.55 2.86 -12.10
C LYS A 135 18.03 1.44 -11.80
N ASN A 136 18.29 1.13 -10.53
CA ASN A 136 18.76 -0.19 -10.10
C ASN A 136 17.67 -1.26 -10.21
N PHE A 137 16.41 -0.89 -10.15
CA PHE A 137 15.25 -1.76 -10.39
C PHE A 137 14.71 -1.62 -11.82
N TYR A 138 15.59 -1.43 -12.81
CA TYR A 138 15.27 -1.41 -14.25
C TYR A 138 14.14 -0.44 -14.63
N GLY A 139 14.08 0.70 -13.96
CA GLY A 139 13.10 1.75 -14.19
C GLY A 139 11.72 1.49 -13.56
N ILE A 140 11.61 0.59 -12.59
CA ILE A 140 10.40 0.45 -11.80
C ILE A 140 10.47 1.39 -10.60
N PHE A 141 9.49 2.26 -10.47
CA PHE A 141 9.40 3.15 -9.30
C PHE A 141 9.05 2.37 -8.03
N PRO A 142 9.63 2.70 -6.88
CA PRO A 142 9.32 2.05 -5.60
C PRO A 142 7.82 2.01 -5.28
N LYS A 143 7.06 3.07 -5.58
CA LYS A 143 5.59 3.08 -5.42
C LYS A 143 4.90 1.97 -6.22
N LYS A 144 5.36 1.74 -7.45
CA LYS A 144 4.78 0.71 -8.31
C LYS A 144 5.12 -0.69 -7.82
N ILE A 145 6.36 -0.94 -7.37
CA ILE A 145 6.74 -2.24 -6.79
C ILE A 145 5.94 -2.50 -5.50
N THR A 146 5.79 -1.50 -4.63
CA THR A 146 4.99 -1.64 -3.40
C THR A 146 3.52 -1.98 -3.71
N LEU A 147 2.98 -1.37 -4.75
CA LEU A 147 1.63 -1.68 -5.20
C LEU A 147 1.54 -3.12 -5.78
N GLU A 148 2.56 -3.59 -6.52
CA GLU A 148 2.64 -4.99 -6.96
C GLU A 148 2.59 -5.95 -5.78
N VAL A 149 3.32 -5.68 -4.68
CA VAL A 149 3.25 -6.50 -3.46
C VAL A 149 1.81 -6.56 -2.92
N LEU A 150 1.08 -5.44 -2.88
CA LEU A 150 -0.32 -5.43 -2.45
C LEU A 150 -1.19 -6.31 -3.36
N TYR A 151 -0.97 -6.23 -4.67
CA TYR A 151 -1.71 -7.02 -5.65
C TYR A 151 -1.44 -8.52 -5.50
N LEU A 152 -0.20 -8.90 -5.26
CA LEU A 152 0.19 -10.30 -5.04
C LEU A 152 -0.37 -10.83 -3.72
N LEU A 153 -0.24 -10.09 -2.63
CA LEU A 153 -0.76 -10.48 -1.32
C LEU A 153 -2.28 -10.70 -1.33
N PHE A 154 -3.01 -9.85 -2.03
CA PHE A 154 -4.47 -9.86 -2.04
C PHE A 154 -5.04 -10.00 -3.46
N SER A 155 -4.52 -10.96 -4.22
CA SER A 155 -4.83 -11.15 -5.65
C SER A 155 -6.32 -11.33 -5.93
N ASN A 156 -7.05 -12.00 -5.05
CA ASN A 156 -8.47 -12.32 -5.20
C ASN A 156 -9.41 -11.18 -4.77
N PHE A 157 -8.86 -10.06 -4.31
CA PHE A 157 -9.68 -8.95 -3.83
C PHE A 157 -9.62 -7.78 -4.80
N GLN A 158 -10.78 -7.18 -5.05
CA GLN A 158 -10.86 -5.93 -5.78
C GLN A 158 -10.14 -4.82 -5.00
N LYS A 159 -9.47 -3.92 -5.72
CA LYS A 159 -8.81 -2.76 -5.12
C LYS A 159 -9.54 -1.50 -5.56
N LYS A 160 -9.73 -0.59 -4.62
CA LYS A 160 -10.12 0.79 -4.89
C LYS A 160 -9.13 1.74 -4.24
N ALA A 161 -9.01 2.94 -4.77
CA ALA A 161 -8.07 3.94 -4.26
C ALA A 161 -8.73 5.30 -4.13
N VAL A 162 -8.33 6.06 -3.13
CA VAL A 162 -8.85 7.39 -2.90
C VAL A 162 -8.36 8.35 -4.00
N SER A 163 -9.27 9.17 -4.52
CA SER A 163 -8.97 10.26 -5.46
C SER A 163 -8.35 11.45 -4.75
N ASN A 164 -7.80 12.40 -5.52
CA ASN A 164 -7.37 13.67 -4.98
C ASN A 164 -8.49 14.35 -4.19
N ASN A 165 -9.69 14.44 -4.76
CA ASN A 165 -10.85 15.08 -4.12
C ASN A 165 -11.41 14.29 -2.92
N GLY A 166 -11.20 12.98 -2.89
CA GLY A 166 -11.66 12.10 -1.81
C GLY A 166 -10.74 12.06 -0.59
N HIS A 167 -9.53 12.62 -0.70
CA HIS A 167 -8.52 12.44 0.34
C HIS A 167 -8.95 13.01 1.70
N VAL A 168 -8.67 12.27 2.77
CA VAL A 168 -9.08 12.56 4.14
C VAL A 168 -8.68 13.96 4.62
N TYR A 169 -7.56 14.50 4.14
CA TYR A 169 -7.10 15.85 4.50
C TYR A 169 -7.91 17.00 3.88
N LEU A 170 -8.78 16.72 2.90
CA LEU A 170 -9.71 17.69 2.36
C LEU A 170 -11.00 17.80 3.17
N SER A 171 -11.19 16.95 4.18
CA SER A 171 -12.34 17.08 5.10
C SER A 171 -12.33 18.45 5.80
N LEU A 172 -13.52 18.96 6.14
CA LEU A 172 -13.70 20.25 6.80
C LEU A 172 -12.80 20.44 8.02
N ARG A 173 -12.58 19.39 8.81
CA ARG A 173 -11.72 19.41 10.00
C ARG A 173 -10.25 19.76 9.70
N TYR A 174 -9.76 19.46 8.49
CA TYR A 174 -8.36 19.65 8.12
C TYR A 174 -8.14 20.72 7.06
N LYS A 175 -9.22 21.17 6.40
CA LYS A 175 -9.18 22.12 5.28
C LYS A 175 -8.44 23.42 5.62
N PHE A 176 -8.53 23.88 6.85
CA PHE A 176 -7.92 25.15 7.30
C PHE A 176 -6.48 24.99 7.81
N LYS A 177 -5.93 23.77 7.84
CA LYS A 177 -4.54 23.54 8.27
C LYS A 177 -3.60 23.69 7.08
N LYS A 178 -3.12 24.92 6.80
CA LYS A 178 -2.28 25.31 5.64
C LYS A 178 -1.03 24.43 5.40
N TYR A 179 -0.47 23.83 6.44
CA TYR A 179 0.72 22.98 6.34
C TYR A 179 0.45 21.56 5.84
N ARG A 180 -0.81 21.16 5.67
CA ARG A 180 -1.19 19.82 5.18
C ARG A 180 -1.61 19.86 3.72
N LYS A 181 -0.71 20.27 2.85
CA LYS A 181 -0.90 20.18 1.39
C LYS A 181 -0.71 18.73 0.94
N ILE A 182 -1.66 18.24 0.15
CA ILE A 182 -1.47 17.00 -0.60
C ILE A 182 -0.54 17.35 -1.75
N ASN A 183 0.71 16.86 -1.68
CA ASN A 183 1.73 17.12 -2.70
C ASN A 183 1.82 16.00 -3.75
N VAL A 184 0.89 15.05 -3.72
CA VAL A 184 0.87 13.88 -4.60
C VAL A 184 -0.36 13.97 -5.47
N ASP A 185 -0.20 13.89 -6.78
CA ASP A 185 -1.31 13.68 -7.69
C ASP A 185 -1.65 12.19 -7.72
N TYR A 186 -2.69 11.83 -6.95
CA TYR A 186 -3.19 10.46 -6.91
C TYR A 186 -3.94 10.09 -8.18
N ASP A 187 -4.71 11.03 -8.74
CA ASP A 187 -5.57 10.77 -9.88
C ASP A 187 -4.73 10.42 -11.12
N GLU A 188 -3.69 11.21 -11.43
CA GLU A 188 -2.74 10.90 -12.51
C GLU A 188 -2.08 9.52 -12.31
N PHE A 189 -1.70 9.20 -11.07
CA PHE A 189 -1.08 7.91 -10.79
C PHE A 189 -2.04 6.74 -11.02
N TRP A 190 -3.29 6.84 -10.54
CA TRP A 190 -4.29 5.77 -10.73
C TRP A 190 -4.69 5.61 -12.20
N GLU A 191 -4.87 6.71 -12.93
CA GLU A 191 -5.14 6.69 -14.38
C GLU A 191 -4.01 5.99 -15.15
N SER A 192 -2.75 6.26 -14.79
CA SER A 192 -1.58 5.62 -15.42
C SER A 192 -1.55 4.10 -15.25
N LEU A 193 -2.27 3.57 -14.28
CA LEU A 193 -2.43 2.12 -14.03
C LEU A 193 -3.65 1.52 -14.75
N GLY A 194 -4.45 2.34 -15.44
CA GLY A 194 -5.69 1.92 -16.09
C GLY A 194 -6.89 1.84 -15.13
N ALA A 195 -6.85 2.56 -14.02
CA ALA A 195 -7.98 2.65 -13.10
C ALA A 195 -9.17 3.38 -13.75
N LYS A 196 -10.38 3.05 -13.31
CA LYS A 196 -11.63 3.69 -13.73
C LYS A 196 -12.21 4.49 -12.58
N ARG A 197 -12.75 5.66 -12.87
CA ARG A 197 -13.44 6.47 -11.86
C ARG A 197 -14.68 5.74 -11.38
N GLU A 198 -14.75 5.40 -10.09
CA GLU A 198 -15.95 4.79 -9.48
C GLU A 198 -16.94 5.89 -9.06
N ASN A 199 -16.42 6.96 -8.45
CA ASN A 199 -17.17 8.17 -8.05
C ASN A 199 -16.18 9.32 -7.77
N GLU A 200 -16.63 10.42 -7.20
CA GLU A 200 -15.77 11.57 -6.88
C GLU A 200 -14.67 11.22 -5.85
N THR A 201 -14.94 10.26 -4.97
CA THR A 201 -14.04 9.87 -3.87
C THR A 201 -13.08 8.77 -4.24
N PHE A 202 -13.49 7.83 -5.10
CA PHE A 202 -12.74 6.60 -5.35
C PHE A 202 -12.51 6.29 -6.82
N TRP A 203 -11.34 5.71 -7.08
CA TRP A 203 -10.98 5.01 -8.29
C TRP A 203 -11.10 3.50 -8.08
N LEU A 204 -11.64 2.79 -9.04
CA LEU A 204 -11.62 1.35 -9.13
C LEU A 204 -10.37 0.93 -9.89
N LEU A 205 -9.48 0.22 -9.23
CA LEU A 205 -8.23 -0.22 -9.83
C LEU A 205 -8.47 -1.47 -10.69
N PRO A 206 -7.64 -1.71 -11.73
CA PRO A 206 -7.75 -2.91 -12.55
C PRO A 206 -7.54 -4.17 -11.69
N GLU A 207 -8.08 -5.30 -12.10
CA GLU A 207 -7.90 -6.58 -11.38
C GLU A 207 -6.44 -7.02 -11.32
N LYS A 208 -5.68 -6.73 -12.38
CA LYS A 208 -4.25 -7.04 -12.50
C LYS A 208 -3.50 -5.84 -13.06
N LEU A 209 -2.29 -5.64 -12.59
CA LEU A 209 -1.38 -4.67 -13.19
C LEU A 209 -0.82 -5.25 -14.49
N THR A 210 -1.07 -4.55 -15.60
CA THR A 210 -0.72 -5.05 -16.93
C THR A 210 0.78 -4.87 -17.21
N ARG A 211 1.37 -5.89 -17.82
CA ARG A 211 2.71 -5.84 -18.42
C ARG A 211 2.57 -5.57 -19.92
N LYS A 212 3.42 -4.73 -20.46
CA LYS A 212 3.50 -4.54 -21.93
C LYS A 212 4.10 -5.78 -22.56
N ASN A 213 3.62 -6.14 -23.76
CA ASN A 213 4.27 -7.17 -24.54
C ASN A 213 5.69 -6.70 -24.92
N ILE A 214 6.68 -7.59 -24.81
CA ILE A 214 8.10 -7.25 -25.14
C ILE A 214 8.25 -6.82 -26.59
N GLU A 215 7.44 -7.37 -27.49
CA GLU A 215 7.43 -7.03 -28.91
C GLU A 215 7.02 -5.58 -29.18
N ASP A 216 6.11 -5.04 -28.38
CA ASP A 216 5.63 -3.65 -28.48
C ASP A 216 6.62 -2.64 -27.90
N ILE A 217 7.73 -3.12 -27.31
CA ILE A 217 8.75 -2.28 -26.70
C ILE A 217 9.86 -1.99 -27.70
N PRO A 218 10.27 -0.70 -27.88
CA PRO A 218 11.40 -0.36 -28.73
C PRO A 218 12.64 -1.19 -28.42
N SER A 219 13.33 -1.70 -29.44
CA SER A 219 14.43 -2.67 -29.32
C SER A 219 15.50 -2.24 -28.30
N LYS A 220 15.87 -0.97 -28.28
CA LYS A 220 16.83 -0.38 -27.31
C LYS A 220 16.39 -0.48 -25.82
N LYS A 221 15.10 -0.72 -25.55
CA LYS A 221 14.56 -0.85 -24.18
C LYS A 221 14.17 -2.28 -23.83
N ARG A 222 14.16 -3.23 -24.76
CA ARG A 222 13.70 -4.60 -24.52
C ARG A 222 14.48 -5.28 -23.41
N SER A 223 15.80 -5.19 -23.39
CA SER A 223 16.65 -5.76 -22.34
C SER A 223 16.28 -5.20 -20.95
N GLN A 224 16.02 -3.89 -20.85
CA GLN A 224 15.58 -3.29 -19.59
C GLN A 224 14.24 -3.86 -19.13
N TYR A 225 13.28 -4.04 -20.03
CA TYR A 225 11.96 -4.58 -19.69
C TYR A 225 12.01 -6.06 -19.38
N THR A 226 12.83 -6.85 -20.06
CA THR A 226 13.06 -8.26 -19.76
C THR A 226 13.58 -8.43 -18.31
N ASN A 227 14.58 -7.65 -17.92
CA ASN A 227 15.11 -7.70 -16.56
C ASN A 227 14.10 -7.15 -15.52
N ARG A 228 13.30 -6.13 -15.88
CA ARG A 228 12.19 -5.65 -15.07
C ARG A 228 11.19 -6.76 -14.78
N TYR A 229 10.82 -7.54 -15.78
CA TYR A 229 9.85 -8.62 -15.60
C TYR A 229 10.42 -9.78 -14.80
N LYS A 230 11.72 -10.09 -14.93
CA LYS A 230 12.40 -11.07 -14.06
C LYS A 230 12.32 -10.68 -12.58
N ILE A 231 12.56 -9.42 -12.24
CA ILE A 231 12.42 -8.92 -10.85
C ILE A 231 10.96 -9.03 -10.38
N LEU A 232 9.98 -8.73 -11.22
CA LEU A 232 8.57 -8.86 -10.85
C LEU A 232 8.15 -10.33 -10.69
N ASP A 233 8.74 -11.24 -11.45
CA ASP A 233 8.52 -12.69 -11.30
C ASP A 233 9.18 -13.20 -10.01
N GLU A 234 10.41 -12.79 -9.71
CA GLU A 234 11.06 -13.07 -8.42
C GLU A 234 10.25 -12.55 -7.24
N LEU A 235 9.74 -11.31 -7.33
CA LEU A 235 8.87 -10.74 -6.31
C LEU A 235 7.63 -11.59 -6.09
N LYS A 236 7.01 -12.05 -7.19
CA LYS A 236 5.85 -12.93 -7.14
C LYS A 236 6.16 -14.23 -6.42
N ASP A 237 7.26 -14.91 -6.78
CA ASP A 237 7.65 -16.18 -6.18
C ASP A 237 7.92 -16.04 -4.67
N LYS A 238 8.52 -14.93 -4.23
CA LYS A 238 8.77 -14.65 -2.82
C LYS A 238 7.47 -14.36 -2.04
N VAL A 239 6.54 -13.59 -2.62
CA VAL A 239 5.24 -13.35 -2.01
C VAL A 239 4.39 -14.63 -1.98
N ASP A 240 4.42 -15.43 -3.04
CA ASP A 240 3.72 -16.71 -3.07
C ASP A 240 4.26 -17.67 -2.00
N SER A 241 5.58 -17.73 -1.80
CA SER A 241 6.21 -18.52 -0.73
C SER A 241 5.78 -18.04 0.66
N PHE A 242 5.70 -16.73 0.87
CA PHE A 242 5.16 -16.15 2.09
C PHE A 242 3.70 -16.56 2.31
N LEU A 243 2.86 -16.47 1.27
CA LEU A 243 1.45 -16.86 1.35
C LEU A 243 1.26 -18.35 1.61
N LEU A 244 2.05 -19.23 0.98
CA LEU A 244 2.01 -20.68 1.25
C LEU A 244 2.28 -20.98 2.73
N THR A 245 3.14 -20.22 3.36
CA THR A 245 3.49 -20.40 4.77
C THR A 245 2.40 -19.86 5.70
N TYR A 246 1.84 -18.68 5.42
CA TYR A 246 1.05 -17.92 6.39
C TYR A 246 -0.41 -17.67 6.03
N LYS A 247 -0.85 -17.90 4.80
CA LYS A 247 -2.26 -17.79 4.41
C LYS A 247 -3.05 -19.02 4.89
N LYS A 248 -4.28 -18.80 5.34
CA LYS A 248 -5.28 -19.87 5.63
C LYS A 248 -5.80 -20.52 4.38
#